data_7e88f98551837c0961019e820856dc24
#
_entry.id   7e88f98551837c0961019e820856dc24
#
_cell.length_a   1.000
_cell.length_b   1.000
_cell.length_c   1.000
_cell.angle_alpha   90.00
_cell.angle_beta   90.00
_cell.angle_gamma   90.00
#
_symmetry.space_group_name_H-M   'P 1'
#
loop_
_entity.id
_entity.type
_entity.pdbx_description
1 polymer ?
#
loop_
_entity_poly.entity_id
_entity_poly.type
_entity_poly.pdbx_seq_one_letter_code
_entity_poly.pdbx_strand_id
1 'polypeptide(L)'
;PKRVELTVYNGIPHLLVPPVTSVDDTVNALKWTVREMDRRLDILSHFGARNIDDYNQRAEERMPKIVVVIDELADLMSTNRREVEASIVRIAQMARAVGIHLVLATQRPSVDVITGLIKANIPGRVAFAVASQTDSRTILDMSGAEKLLGRGDMLFTSAELSKPKRLQGAFVSTDEIEDVVKFLRRKDS
;
A
#
# COMPACT_ATOMS: atom_id res chain seq x y z
N PRO A 1 -5.25 9.25 -8.94
CA PRO A 1 -5.55 10.68 -9.02
C PRO A 1 -6.96 11.02 -9.42
N LYS A 2 -7.55 10.42 -10.45
CA LYS A 2 -8.95 10.70 -10.82
C LYS A 2 -9.98 9.93 -9.98
N ARG A 3 -9.56 9.36 -8.88
CA ARG A 3 -10.37 8.46 -8.08
C ARG A 3 -11.10 9.20 -7.00
N VAL A 4 -12.39 8.98 -6.92
CA VAL A 4 -13.27 9.50 -5.88
C VAL A 4 -13.46 8.49 -4.73
N GLU A 5 -13.07 7.24 -4.93
CA GLU A 5 -13.28 6.15 -3.99
C GLU A 5 -12.65 6.41 -2.62
N LEU A 6 -11.45 6.99 -2.57
CA LEU A 6 -10.77 7.29 -1.30
C LEU A 6 -11.27 8.57 -0.64
N THR A 7 -11.99 9.44 -1.34
CA THR A 7 -12.48 10.70 -0.76
C THR A 7 -13.53 10.50 0.31
N VAL A 8 -14.19 9.37 0.36
CA VAL A 8 -15.14 9.01 1.42
C VAL A 8 -14.47 8.98 2.80
N TYR A 9 -13.18 8.68 2.87
CA TYR A 9 -12.40 8.64 4.10
C TYR A 9 -11.96 10.00 4.62
N ASN A 10 -12.19 11.08 3.86
CA ASN A 10 -11.77 12.41 4.27
C ASN A 10 -12.38 12.79 5.64
N GLY A 11 -11.55 13.38 6.50
CA GLY A 11 -11.96 13.81 7.83
C GLY A 11 -11.92 12.75 8.92
N ILE A 12 -11.47 11.52 8.64
CA ILE A 12 -11.18 10.57 9.72
C ILE A 12 -9.86 10.96 10.41
N PRO A 13 -9.74 10.75 11.74
CA PRO A 13 -8.56 11.19 12.50
C PRO A 13 -7.27 10.46 12.15
N HIS A 14 -7.36 9.32 11.46
CA HIS A 14 -6.21 8.51 11.04
C HIS A 14 -5.41 9.10 9.87
N LEU A 15 -6.00 10.02 9.10
CA LEU A 15 -5.36 10.61 7.93
C LEU A 15 -4.36 11.68 8.35
N LEU A 16 -3.11 11.55 7.89
CA LEU A 16 -2.08 12.60 8.03
C LEU A 16 -2.41 13.83 7.18
N VAL A 17 -2.99 13.58 6.01
CA VAL A 17 -3.43 14.59 5.05
C VAL A 17 -4.74 14.14 4.42
N PRO A 18 -5.57 15.06 3.90
CA PRO A 18 -6.73 14.65 3.10
C PRO A 18 -6.32 13.75 1.93
N PRO A 19 -7.23 12.90 1.42
CA PRO A 19 -6.92 12.07 0.26
C PRO A 19 -6.35 12.89 -0.90
N VAL A 20 -5.19 12.45 -1.41
CA VAL A 20 -4.47 13.15 -2.48
C VAL A 20 -5.06 12.76 -3.83
N THR A 21 -5.40 13.73 -4.67
CA THR A 21 -6.12 13.51 -5.93
C THR A 21 -5.32 13.87 -7.19
N SER A 22 -4.22 14.61 -7.06
CA SER A 22 -3.34 14.94 -8.19
C SER A 22 -2.10 14.05 -8.24
N VAL A 23 -1.55 13.86 -9.46
CA VAL A 23 -0.30 13.10 -9.65
C VAL A 23 0.87 13.80 -8.98
N ASP A 24 0.99 15.12 -9.13
CA ASP A 24 2.10 15.88 -8.58
C ASP A 24 2.12 15.83 -7.05
N ASP A 25 0.97 15.98 -6.42
CA ASP A 25 0.85 15.86 -4.96
C ASP A 25 1.15 14.44 -4.48
N THR A 26 0.78 13.43 -5.27
CA THR A 26 1.11 12.04 -4.95
C THR A 26 2.62 11.80 -5.02
N VAL A 27 3.29 12.31 -6.04
CA VAL A 27 4.77 12.24 -6.15
C VAL A 27 5.42 12.94 -4.96
N ASN A 28 4.90 14.10 -4.57
CA ASN A 28 5.38 14.84 -3.40
C ASN A 28 5.15 14.06 -2.09
N ALA A 29 4.00 13.40 -1.95
CA ALA A 29 3.70 12.54 -0.81
C ALA A 29 4.67 11.35 -0.71
N LEU A 30 5.03 10.72 -1.83
CA LEU A 30 6.05 9.67 -1.86
C LEU A 30 7.43 10.18 -1.48
N LYS A 31 7.82 11.35 -1.96
CA LYS A 31 9.07 12.01 -1.57
C LYS A 31 9.09 12.34 -0.07
N TRP A 32 7.98 12.83 0.45
CA TRP A 32 7.84 13.04 1.89
C TRP A 32 8.00 11.74 2.67
N THR A 33 7.38 10.66 2.20
CA THR A 33 7.48 9.35 2.84
C THR A 33 8.92 8.85 2.91
N VAL A 34 9.69 9.02 1.84
CA VAL A 34 11.12 8.68 1.82
C VAL A 34 11.89 9.49 2.85
N ARG A 35 11.66 10.81 2.92
CA ARG A 35 12.30 11.67 3.93
C ARG A 35 11.91 11.29 5.36
N GLU A 36 10.65 10.99 5.59
CA GLU A 36 10.17 10.53 6.89
C GLU A 36 10.80 9.19 7.29
N MET A 37 10.94 8.28 6.33
CA MET A 37 11.66 7.02 6.54
C MET A 37 13.11 7.27 6.97
N ASP A 38 13.83 8.12 6.25
CA ASP A 38 15.22 8.46 6.57
C ASP A 38 15.32 9.13 7.95
N ARG A 39 14.41 10.05 8.28
CA ARG A 39 14.32 10.68 9.61
C ARG A 39 14.13 9.65 10.72
N ARG A 40 13.24 8.68 10.51
CA ARG A 40 12.99 7.61 11.48
C ARG A 40 14.18 6.68 11.63
N LEU A 41 14.86 6.33 10.55
CA LEU A 41 16.08 5.54 10.61
C LEU A 41 17.15 6.20 11.46
N ASP A 42 17.34 7.52 11.32
CA ASP A 42 18.27 8.28 12.15
C ASP A 42 17.85 8.29 13.63
N ILE A 43 16.57 8.49 13.92
CA ILE A 43 16.05 8.43 15.30
C ILE A 43 16.30 7.08 15.92
N LEU A 44 15.97 5.98 15.22
CA LEU A 44 16.21 4.63 15.72
C LEU A 44 17.69 4.36 15.97
N SER A 45 18.54 4.79 15.07
CA SER A 45 19.99 4.64 15.18
C SER A 45 20.54 5.36 16.41
N HIS A 46 20.19 6.63 16.61
CA HIS A 46 20.64 7.43 17.77
C HIS A 46 20.08 6.92 19.09
N PHE A 47 18.85 6.40 19.09
CA PHE A 47 18.21 5.81 20.26
C PHE A 47 18.79 4.42 20.60
N GLY A 48 19.40 3.74 19.63
CA GLY A 48 19.87 2.37 19.74
C GLY A 48 18.73 1.34 19.70
N ALA A 49 17.66 1.65 18.94
CA ALA A 49 16.55 0.74 18.70
C ALA A 49 16.71 -0.03 17.38
N ARG A 50 16.32 -1.30 17.37
CA ARG A 50 16.40 -2.16 16.18
C ARG A 50 15.27 -1.89 15.19
N ASN A 51 14.09 -1.52 15.70
CA ASN A 51 12.89 -1.26 14.93
C ASN A 51 11.92 -0.38 15.73
N ILE A 52 10.82 0.01 15.08
CA ILE A 52 9.81 0.88 15.69
C ILE A 52 9.17 0.26 16.94
N ASP A 53 8.97 -1.05 16.98
CA ASP A 53 8.35 -1.71 18.13
C ASP A 53 9.29 -1.69 19.34
N ASP A 54 10.59 -1.95 19.13
CA ASP A 54 11.61 -1.80 20.16
C ASP A 54 11.72 -0.35 20.66
N TYR A 55 11.71 0.62 19.74
CA TYR A 55 11.67 2.05 20.09
C TYR A 55 10.45 2.37 20.95
N ASN A 56 9.26 1.99 20.51
CA ASN A 56 7.99 2.30 21.18
C ASN A 56 7.82 1.65 22.55
N GLN A 57 8.55 0.59 22.83
CA GLN A 57 8.57 -0.04 24.17
C GLN A 57 9.38 0.76 25.18
N ARG A 58 10.37 1.53 24.73
CA ARG A 58 11.37 2.20 25.57
C ARG A 58 11.26 3.73 25.56
N ALA A 59 10.70 4.31 24.52
CA ALA A 59 10.59 5.76 24.36
C ALA A 59 9.40 6.32 25.14
N GLU A 60 9.53 7.54 25.63
CA GLU A 60 8.42 8.27 26.27
C GLU A 60 7.32 8.61 25.27
N GLU A 61 7.70 9.08 24.10
CA GLU A 61 6.78 9.35 23.00
C GLU A 61 6.84 8.23 21.97
N ARG A 62 5.68 7.65 21.70
CA ARG A 62 5.56 6.59 20.69
C ARG A 62 5.52 7.18 19.29
N MET A 63 6.18 6.51 18.38
CA MET A 63 6.14 6.80 16.95
C MET A 63 5.01 6.00 16.30
N PRO A 64 4.03 6.63 15.64
CA PRO A 64 2.94 5.91 15.00
C PRO A 64 3.41 5.19 13.73
N LYS A 65 2.79 4.06 13.43
CA LYS A 65 2.97 3.39 12.15
C LYS A 65 2.22 4.18 11.06
N ILE A 66 2.78 4.20 9.86
CA ILE A 66 2.20 4.88 8.70
C ILE A 66 1.89 3.84 7.63
N VAL A 67 0.69 3.90 7.09
CA VAL A 67 0.30 3.12 5.90
C VAL A 67 0.05 4.09 4.75
N VAL A 68 0.77 3.90 3.66
CA VAL A 68 0.59 4.66 2.42
C VAL A 68 -0.20 3.80 1.44
N VAL A 69 -1.39 4.26 1.07
CA VAL A 69 -2.27 3.55 0.15
C VAL A 69 -2.30 4.27 -1.20
N ILE A 70 -1.97 3.55 -2.27
CA ILE A 70 -2.07 4.03 -3.65
C ILE A 70 -3.17 3.20 -4.33
N ASP A 71 -4.26 3.86 -4.66
CA ASP A 71 -5.47 3.24 -5.21
C ASP A 71 -5.30 2.78 -6.67
N GLU A 72 -4.60 3.54 -7.49
CA GLU A 72 -4.29 3.17 -8.87
C GLU A 72 -2.84 3.55 -9.23
N LEU A 73 -1.96 2.57 -9.15
CA LEU A 73 -0.53 2.76 -9.47
C LEU A 73 -0.29 3.09 -10.94
N ALA A 74 -1.13 2.59 -11.85
CA ALA A 74 -1.00 2.83 -13.28
C ALA A 74 -1.02 4.32 -13.65
N ASP A 75 -1.82 5.13 -12.95
CA ASP A 75 -1.92 6.57 -13.21
C ASP A 75 -0.60 7.29 -12.90
N LEU A 76 0.13 6.84 -11.91
CA LEU A 76 1.45 7.39 -11.55
C LEU A 76 2.55 6.90 -12.49
N MET A 77 2.50 5.62 -12.84
CA MET A 77 3.52 4.99 -13.71
C MET A 77 3.45 5.47 -15.15
N SER A 78 2.30 5.97 -15.60
CA SER A 78 2.15 6.52 -16.96
C SER A 78 2.82 7.87 -17.15
N THR A 79 3.03 8.65 -16.10
CA THR A 79 3.55 10.03 -16.18
C THR A 79 4.90 10.20 -15.49
N ASN A 80 5.08 9.64 -14.29
CA ASN A 80 6.24 9.85 -13.42
C ASN A 80 6.94 8.53 -13.05
N ARG A 81 6.99 7.59 -13.98
CA ARG A 81 7.45 6.21 -13.74
C ARG A 81 8.75 6.12 -12.97
N ARG A 82 9.78 6.83 -13.43
CA ARG A 82 11.14 6.74 -12.84
C ARG A 82 11.17 7.14 -11.38
N GLU A 83 10.55 8.29 -11.04
CA GLU A 83 10.52 8.79 -9.67
C GLU A 83 9.65 7.93 -8.76
N VAL A 84 8.48 7.53 -9.25
CA VAL A 84 7.52 6.71 -8.49
C VAL A 84 8.11 5.33 -8.19
N GLU A 85 8.65 4.65 -9.19
CA GLU A 85 9.29 3.35 -9.01
C GLU A 85 10.46 3.41 -8.03
N ALA A 86 11.34 4.40 -8.20
CA ALA A 86 12.49 4.58 -7.30
C ALA A 86 12.06 4.81 -5.85
N SER A 87 11.05 5.64 -5.63
CA SER A 87 10.51 5.91 -4.28
C SER A 87 9.88 4.65 -3.66
N ILE A 88 9.06 3.93 -4.42
CA ILE A 88 8.43 2.69 -3.96
C ILE A 88 9.47 1.63 -3.59
N VAL A 89 10.46 1.42 -4.45
CA VAL A 89 11.53 0.44 -4.21
C VAL A 89 12.32 0.79 -2.96
N ARG A 90 12.71 2.05 -2.78
CA ARG A 90 13.43 2.51 -1.60
C ARG A 90 12.62 2.31 -0.32
N ILE A 91 11.34 2.69 -0.32
CA ILE A 91 10.45 2.48 0.83
C ILE A 91 10.30 0.97 1.11
N ALA A 92 10.03 0.16 0.10
CA ALA A 92 9.88 -1.28 0.26
C ALA A 92 11.13 -1.97 0.83
N GLN A 93 12.33 -1.49 0.50
CA GLN A 93 13.59 -2.04 1.00
C GLN A 93 13.86 -1.69 2.47
N MET A 94 13.50 -0.52 2.93
CA MET A 94 14.03 0.05 4.18
C MET A 94 12.96 0.44 5.21
N ALA A 95 11.72 0.64 4.81
CA ALA A 95 10.72 1.27 5.67
C ALA A 95 10.08 0.33 6.71
N ARG A 96 10.17 -0.98 6.54
CA ARG A 96 9.57 -1.95 7.47
C ARG A 96 10.02 -1.72 8.91
N ALA A 97 11.31 -1.55 9.12
CA ALA A 97 11.87 -1.35 10.46
C ALA A 97 11.36 -0.08 11.15
N VAL A 98 11.02 0.95 10.37
CA VAL A 98 10.52 2.24 10.88
C VAL A 98 8.99 2.36 10.86
N GLY A 99 8.29 1.26 10.58
CA GLY A 99 6.83 1.20 10.64
C GLY A 99 6.11 1.94 9.53
N ILE A 100 6.70 2.02 8.34
CA ILE A 100 6.05 2.58 7.15
C ILE A 100 5.77 1.44 6.19
N HIS A 101 4.49 1.31 5.78
CA HIS A 101 4.00 0.21 4.96
C HIS A 101 3.30 0.74 3.71
N LEU A 102 3.44 0.02 2.61
CA LEU A 102 2.80 0.34 1.33
C LEU A 102 1.67 -0.63 1.03
N VAL A 103 0.54 -0.08 0.58
CA VAL A 103 -0.54 -0.83 -0.08
C VAL A 103 -0.70 -0.26 -1.47
N LEU A 104 -0.27 -1.01 -2.48
CA LEU A 104 -0.31 -0.61 -3.88
C LEU A 104 -1.39 -1.40 -4.60
N ALA A 105 -2.30 -0.71 -5.25
CA ALA A 105 -3.37 -1.33 -6.02
C ALA A 105 -3.38 -0.82 -7.46
N THR A 106 -3.85 -1.65 -8.37
CA THR A 106 -4.08 -1.29 -9.76
C THR A 106 -5.15 -2.17 -10.38
N GLN A 107 -5.94 -1.60 -11.29
CA GLN A 107 -6.84 -2.31 -12.17
C GLN A 107 -6.18 -2.67 -13.52
N ARG A 108 -4.91 -2.27 -13.72
CA ARG A 108 -4.15 -2.50 -14.95
C ARG A 108 -2.89 -3.31 -14.67
N PRO A 109 -3.01 -4.64 -14.52
CA PRO A 109 -1.87 -5.49 -14.18
C PRO A 109 -0.97 -5.73 -15.41
N SER A 110 -0.22 -4.71 -15.78
CA SER A 110 0.78 -4.80 -16.86
C SER A 110 2.20 -4.76 -16.32
N VAL A 111 3.17 -5.21 -17.09
CA VAL A 111 4.59 -5.19 -16.72
C VAL A 111 5.14 -3.77 -16.54
N ASP A 112 4.51 -2.78 -17.16
CA ASP A 112 4.87 -1.37 -17.03
C ASP A 112 4.37 -0.74 -15.71
N VAL A 113 3.39 -1.35 -15.08
CA VAL A 113 2.82 -0.91 -13.80
C VAL A 113 3.38 -1.73 -12.65
N ILE A 114 3.28 -3.05 -12.75
CA ILE A 114 3.85 -4.00 -11.77
C ILE A 114 5.20 -4.47 -12.31
N THR A 115 6.20 -3.63 -12.12
CA THR A 115 7.54 -3.85 -12.67
C THR A 115 8.30 -4.96 -11.94
N GLY A 116 9.32 -5.50 -12.59
CA GLY A 116 10.20 -6.48 -11.96
C GLY A 116 10.89 -5.95 -10.69
N LEU A 117 11.25 -4.66 -10.66
CA LEU A 117 11.86 -4.03 -9.48
C LEU A 117 10.86 -3.94 -8.31
N ILE A 118 9.62 -3.55 -8.58
CA ILE A 118 8.56 -3.53 -7.55
C ILE A 118 8.32 -4.94 -7.03
N LYS A 119 8.17 -5.92 -7.90
CA LYS A 119 7.94 -7.32 -7.51
C LYS A 119 9.10 -7.91 -6.71
N ALA A 120 10.33 -7.56 -7.03
CA ALA A 120 11.50 -8.03 -6.31
C ALA A 120 11.55 -7.54 -4.85
N ASN A 121 10.91 -6.42 -4.54
CA ASN A 121 10.93 -5.78 -3.23
C ASN A 121 9.61 -5.89 -2.45
N ILE A 122 8.52 -6.29 -3.12
CA ILE A 122 7.20 -6.46 -2.49
C ILE A 122 6.73 -7.90 -2.74
N PRO A 123 7.02 -8.82 -1.82
CA PRO A 123 6.65 -10.23 -1.95
C PRO A 123 5.18 -10.51 -1.61
N GLY A 124 4.56 -9.68 -0.79
CA GLY A 124 3.14 -9.80 -0.44
C GLY A 124 2.27 -9.33 -1.59
N ARG A 125 1.49 -10.23 -2.22
CA ARG A 125 0.67 -9.92 -3.38
C ARG A 125 -0.69 -10.57 -3.28
N VAL A 126 -1.68 -9.83 -3.75
CA VAL A 126 -3.07 -10.30 -3.87
C VAL A 126 -3.50 -10.10 -5.31
N ALA A 127 -4.02 -11.16 -5.92
CA ALA A 127 -4.72 -11.06 -7.20
C ALA A 127 -6.18 -11.44 -7.01
N PHE A 128 -7.08 -10.53 -7.36
CA PHE A 128 -8.48 -10.84 -7.60
C PHE A 128 -8.65 -11.41 -9.01
N ALA A 129 -9.89 -11.72 -9.42
CA ALA A 129 -10.14 -12.24 -10.75
C ALA A 129 -9.61 -11.30 -11.84
N VAL A 130 -8.83 -11.85 -12.76
CA VAL A 130 -8.25 -11.13 -13.90
C VAL A 130 -8.75 -11.73 -15.22
N ALA A 131 -8.55 -10.98 -16.32
CA ALA A 131 -9.08 -11.36 -17.63
C ALA A 131 -8.26 -12.47 -18.33
N SER A 132 -6.98 -12.62 -18.01
CA SER A 132 -6.08 -13.52 -18.73
C SER A 132 -5.02 -14.18 -17.83
N GLN A 133 -4.43 -15.27 -18.33
CA GLN A 133 -3.26 -15.87 -17.69
C GLN A 133 -2.06 -14.93 -17.65
N THR A 134 -1.90 -14.09 -18.66
CA THR A 134 -0.82 -13.08 -18.71
C THR A 134 -0.96 -12.11 -17.55
N ASP A 135 -2.15 -11.61 -17.26
CA ASP A 135 -2.41 -10.73 -16.12
C ASP A 135 -2.10 -11.42 -14.79
N SER A 136 -2.51 -12.69 -14.65
CA SER A 136 -2.18 -13.48 -13.46
C SER A 136 -0.68 -13.63 -13.27
N ARG A 137 0.07 -13.94 -14.33
CA ARG A 137 1.53 -14.06 -14.28
C ARG A 137 2.21 -12.74 -13.95
N THR A 138 1.67 -11.64 -14.44
CA THR A 138 2.20 -10.30 -14.11
C THR A 138 2.13 -10.03 -12.61
N ILE A 139 1.07 -10.44 -11.93
CA ILE A 139 0.89 -10.22 -10.50
C ILE A 139 1.60 -11.30 -9.66
N LEU A 140 1.37 -12.57 -9.99
CA LEU A 140 1.71 -13.71 -9.14
C LEU A 140 2.90 -14.54 -9.62
N ASP A 141 3.46 -14.23 -10.79
CA ASP A 141 4.45 -15.05 -11.50
C ASP A 141 3.93 -16.45 -11.89
N MET A 142 2.62 -16.64 -11.84
CA MET A 142 1.94 -17.89 -12.23
C MET A 142 0.52 -17.63 -12.72
N SER A 143 -0.03 -18.57 -13.49
CA SER A 143 -1.43 -18.58 -13.88
C SER A 143 -2.31 -18.96 -12.69
N GLY A 144 -3.61 -18.69 -12.79
CA GLY A 144 -4.63 -19.12 -11.83
C GLY A 144 -5.64 -18.04 -11.47
N ALA A 145 -5.24 -16.78 -11.40
CA ALA A 145 -6.15 -15.69 -11.06
C ALA A 145 -7.25 -15.48 -12.13
N GLU A 146 -7.03 -15.90 -13.37
CA GLU A 146 -8.04 -15.89 -14.44
C GLU A 146 -9.20 -16.86 -14.18
N LYS A 147 -9.02 -17.80 -13.28
CA LYS A 147 -10.04 -18.79 -12.89
C LYS A 147 -10.83 -18.42 -11.63
N LEU A 148 -10.50 -17.30 -11.01
CA LEU A 148 -11.21 -16.84 -9.82
C LEU A 148 -12.63 -16.40 -10.15
N LEU A 149 -13.53 -16.57 -9.18
CA LEU A 149 -14.97 -16.37 -9.35
C LEU A 149 -15.42 -14.91 -9.23
N GLY A 150 -14.53 -14.01 -8.86
CA GLY A 150 -14.89 -12.61 -8.57
C GLY A 150 -15.44 -12.42 -7.16
N ARG A 151 -15.94 -11.21 -6.87
CA ARG A 151 -16.56 -10.84 -5.59
C ARG A 151 -15.73 -11.16 -4.35
N GLY A 152 -14.43 -10.84 -4.40
CA GLY A 152 -13.52 -11.05 -3.30
C GLY A 152 -12.80 -12.40 -3.28
N ASP A 153 -13.08 -13.28 -4.23
CA ASP A 153 -12.28 -14.50 -4.44
C ASP A 153 -10.88 -14.07 -4.90
N MET A 154 -9.83 -14.49 -4.19
CA MET A 154 -8.48 -14.01 -4.41
C MET A 154 -7.43 -15.10 -4.27
N LEU A 155 -6.28 -14.88 -4.89
CA LEU A 155 -5.04 -15.60 -4.60
C LEU A 155 -4.09 -14.68 -3.87
N PHE A 156 -3.57 -15.15 -2.74
CA PHE A 156 -2.60 -14.44 -1.91
C PHE A 156 -1.27 -15.17 -1.91
N THR A 157 -0.18 -14.41 -2.06
CA THR A 157 1.18 -14.93 -1.91
C THR A 157 2.02 -14.00 -1.04
N SER A 158 3.03 -14.57 -0.37
CA SER A 158 4.01 -13.83 0.42
C SER A 158 5.35 -14.56 0.37
N ALA A 159 6.39 -13.95 0.94
CA ALA A 159 7.72 -14.58 1.02
C ALA A 159 7.72 -15.89 1.81
N GLU A 160 6.77 -16.07 2.73
CA GLU A 160 6.69 -17.25 3.62
C GLU A 160 5.89 -18.39 3.01
N LEU A 161 5.10 -18.13 1.96
CA LEU A 161 4.25 -19.14 1.32
C LEU A 161 4.97 -19.77 0.13
N SER A 162 5.09 -21.08 0.13
CA SER A 162 5.63 -21.84 -1.01
C SER A 162 4.69 -21.86 -2.23
N LYS A 163 3.39 -21.68 -2.01
CA LYS A 163 2.35 -21.62 -3.04
C LYS A 163 1.33 -20.53 -2.68
N PRO A 164 0.69 -19.90 -3.67
CA PRO A 164 -0.42 -18.99 -3.43
C PRO A 164 -1.55 -19.67 -2.67
N LYS A 165 -2.15 -18.94 -1.76
CA LYS A 165 -3.30 -19.37 -0.97
C LYS A 165 -4.57 -18.73 -1.50
N ARG A 166 -5.59 -19.54 -1.78
CA ARG A 166 -6.90 -19.03 -2.18
C ARG A 166 -7.69 -18.61 -0.95
N LEU A 167 -8.18 -17.38 -0.97
CA LEU A 167 -8.95 -16.78 0.12
C LEU A 167 -10.23 -16.17 -0.43
N GLN A 168 -11.26 -16.11 0.41
CA GLN A 168 -12.48 -15.38 0.11
C GLN A 168 -12.50 -14.09 0.93
N GLY A 169 -12.44 -12.95 0.24
CA GLY A 169 -12.63 -11.64 0.86
C GLY A 169 -14.10 -11.41 1.23
N ALA A 170 -14.33 -10.73 2.35
CA ALA A 170 -15.67 -10.29 2.72
C ALA A 170 -16.12 -9.14 1.80
N PHE A 171 -17.39 -9.15 1.44
CA PHE A 171 -17.99 -7.99 0.77
C PHE A 171 -18.24 -6.87 1.80
N VAL A 172 -17.82 -5.66 1.46
CA VAL A 172 -18.07 -4.45 2.24
C VAL A 172 -18.82 -3.46 1.36
N SER A 173 -20.03 -3.09 1.75
CA SER A 173 -20.84 -2.13 1.01
C SER A 173 -20.38 -0.68 1.20
N THR A 174 -20.79 0.19 0.30
CA THR A 174 -20.55 1.63 0.43
C THR A 174 -21.18 2.19 1.71
N ASP A 175 -22.40 1.75 2.03
CA ASP A 175 -23.11 2.19 3.23
C ASP A 175 -22.36 1.79 4.52
N GLU A 176 -21.82 0.57 4.56
CA GLU A 176 -21.00 0.11 5.70
C GLU A 176 -19.73 0.94 5.86
N ILE A 177 -19.07 1.30 4.75
CA ILE A 177 -17.89 2.19 4.78
C ILE A 177 -18.29 3.56 5.32
N GLU A 178 -19.38 4.14 4.81
CA GLU A 178 -19.86 5.44 5.26
C GLU A 178 -20.22 5.45 6.75
N ASP A 179 -20.84 4.39 7.25
CA ASP A 179 -21.18 4.26 8.67
C ASP A 179 -19.94 4.22 9.56
N VAL A 180 -18.91 3.46 9.15
CA VAL A 180 -17.63 3.42 9.86
C VAL A 180 -16.94 4.78 9.85
N VAL A 181 -16.92 5.45 8.70
CA VAL A 181 -16.34 6.79 8.57
C VAL A 181 -17.06 7.80 9.45
N LYS A 182 -18.40 7.80 9.47
CA LYS A 182 -19.21 8.66 10.36
C LYS A 182 -18.89 8.40 11.83
N PHE A 183 -18.76 7.13 12.21
CA PHE A 183 -18.40 6.76 13.57
C PHE A 183 -17.02 7.31 13.96
N LEU A 184 -16.02 7.14 13.09
CA LEU A 184 -14.66 7.61 13.34
C LEU A 184 -14.56 9.14 13.45
N ARG A 185 -15.31 9.86 12.62
CA ARG A 185 -15.37 11.34 12.66
C ARG A 185 -15.96 11.86 13.97
N ARG A 186 -16.92 11.14 14.58
CA ARG A 186 -17.55 11.55 15.85
C ARG A 186 -16.64 11.41 17.07
N LYS A 187 -15.62 10.57 16.98
CA LYS A 187 -14.70 10.34 18.11
C LYS A 187 -13.70 11.47 18.30
N ASP A 188 -13.59 12.38 17.34
CA ASP A 188 -12.63 13.48 17.34
C ASP A 188 -13.27 14.85 17.72
N SER A 189 -14.55 14.86 18.08
CA SER A 189 -15.31 16.06 18.46
C SER A 189 -15.58 16.12 19.97
#